data_4cb6aa5bac660368eca19e190fca2bca
#
_entry.id   4cb6aa5bac660368eca19e190fca2bca
#
_cell.length_a   1.000
_cell.length_b   1.000
_cell.length_c   1.000
_cell.angle_alpha   90.00
_cell.angle_beta   90.00
_cell.angle_gamma   90.00
#
_symmetry.space_group_name_H-M   'P 1'
#
loop_
_entity.id
_entity.type
_entity.pdbx_description
1 polymer ?
#
loop_
_entity_poly.entity_id
_entity_poly.type
_entity_poly.pdbx_seq_one_letter_code
_entity_poly.pdbx_strand_id
1 'polypeptide(L)'
;MGKLQDTLTKRYYSITEVAKLFGVTTSLVRYWEAQFDFLRPVKSSKGDRRFTPDNIRQFEIIYHLVKEQGYTLAGAKRYLKEEKEKIRQKQDALKTLRRLRGFLEDLKITVDG
;
A
#
# COMPACT_ATOMS: atom_id res chain seq x y z
N MET A 1 -14.48 6.80 -2.03
CA MET A 1 -13.08 6.40 -2.23
C MET A 1 -12.72 6.19 -3.69
N GLY A 2 -13.62 5.73 -4.54
CA GLY A 2 -13.39 5.64 -5.97
C GLY A 2 -13.03 6.96 -6.64
N LYS A 3 -13.52 8.06 -6.09
CA LYS A 3 -13.27 9.41 -6.63
C LYS A 3 -11.80 9.81 -6.58
N LEU A 4 -11.05 9.39 -5.55
CA LEU A 4 -9.64 9.72 -5.43
C LEU A 4 -8.83 9.05 -6.54
N GLN A 5 -9.08 7.77 -6.80
CA GLN A 5 -8.42 7.04 -7.87
C GLN A 5 -8.74 7.64 -9.25
N ASP A 6 -9.98 8.07 -9.45
CA ASP A 6 -10.42 8.67 -10.71
C ASP A 6 -9.74 10.02 -10.97
N THR A 7 -9.32 10.72 -9.89
CA THR A 7 -8.63 12.01 -10.01
C THR A 7 -7.11 11.88 -10.15
N LEU A 8 -6.55 10.68 -9.92
CA LEU A 8 -5.10 10.44 -9.99
C LEU A 8 -4.69 10.14 -11.43
N THR A 9 -4.52 11.21 -12.21
CA THR A 9 -4.16 11.12 -13.63
C THR A 9 -2.67 11.33 -13.90
N LYS A 10 -1.96 11.96 -12.96
CA LYS A 10 -0.54 12.24 -13.08
C LYS A 10 0.30 11.05 -12.59
N ARG A 11 1.52 10.97 -13.11
CA ARG A 11 2.50 9.98 -12.68
C ARG A 11 3.09 10.33 -11.30
N TYR A 12 3.29 11.63 -11.05
CA TYR A 12 3.86 12.13 -9.80
C TYR A 12 3.10 13.33 -9.28
N TYR A 13 3.05 13.45 -7.97
CA TYR A 13 2.39 14.54 -7.26
C TYR A 13 3.35 15.16 -6.25
N SER A 14 3.30 16.49 -6.13
CA SER A 14 4.08 17.20 -5.12
C SER A 14 3.46 17.02 -3.73
N ILE A 15 4.23 17.33 -2.69
CA ILE A 15 3.71 17.31 -1.31
C ILE A 15 2.55 18.27 -1.13
N THR A 16 2.60 19.43 -1.80
CA THR A 16 1.53 20.43 -1.76
C THR A 16 0.25 19.87 -2.37
N GLU A 17 0.36 19.16 -3.50
CA GLU A 17 -0.79 18.53 -4.14
C GLU A 17 -1.41 17.44 -3.25
N VAL A 18 -0.57 16.62 -2.61
CA VAL A 18 -1.03 15.58 -1.67
C VAL A 18 -1.74 16.21 -0.49
N ALA A 19 -1.16 17.26 0.10
CA ALA A 19 -1.77 17.97 1.21
C ALA A 19 -3.16 18.53 0.84
N LYS A 20 -3.29 19.09 -0.35
CA LYS A 20 -4.58 19.60 -0.85
C LYS A 20 -5.61 18.50 -1.05
N LEU A 21 -5.19 17.34 -1.57
CA LEU A 21 -6.10 16.21 -1.78
C LEU A 21 -6.77 15.75 -0.49
N PHE A 22 -6.05 15.80 0.62
CA PHE A 22 -6.57 15.32 1.92
C PHE A 22 -6.99 16.45 2.85
N GLY A 23 -6.84 17.71 2.44
CA GLY A 23 -7.18 18.84 3.29
C GLY A 23 -6.32 18.92 4.55
N VAL A 24 -5.04 18.59 4.45
CA VAL A 24 -4.08 18.58 5.55
C VAL A 24 -2.90 19.50 5.22
N THR A 25 -2.02 19.72 6.21
CA THR A 25 -0.82 20.52 6.01
C THR A 25 0.29 19.68 5.39
N THR A 26 1.23 20.34 4.72
CA THR A 26 2.42 19.68 4.21
C THR A 26 3.28 19.10 5.35
N SER A 27 3.26 19.74 6.51
CA SER A 27 3.95 19.25 7.71
C SER A 27 3.41 17.90 8.15
N LEU A 28 2.09 17.71 8.11
CA LEU A 28 1.47 16.42 8.44
C LEU A 28 1.89 15.35 7.44
N VAL A 29 1.91 15.66 6.15
CA VAL A 29 2.34 14.72 5.12
C VAL A 29 3.78 14.27 5.37
N ARG A 30 4.68 15.20 5.67
CA ARG A 30 6.08 14.90 5.99
C ARG A 30 6.20 14.05 7.24
N TYR A 31 5.41 14.35 8.25
CA TYR A 31 5.43 13.62 9.51
C TYR A 31 5.02 12.17 9.30
N TRP A 32 3.94 11.95 8.57
CA TRP A 32 3.47 10.59 8.28
C TRP A 32 4.44 9.84 7.37
N GLU A 33 5.04 10.51 6.40
CA GLU A 33 6.09 9.92 5.57
C GLU A 33 7.22 9.35 6.43
N ALA A 34 7.64 10.10 7.44
CA ALA A 34 8.68 9.68 8.35
C ALA A 34 8.25 8.53 9.27
N GLN A 35 6.96 8.44 9.59
CA GLN A 35 6.43 7.42 10.49
C GLN A 35 6.12 6.08 9.81
N PHE A 36 5.85 6.07 8.53
CA PHE A 36 5.44 4.87 7.78
C PHE A 36 6.49 4.55 6.71
N ASP A 37 7.19 3.44 6.89
CA ASP A 37 8.29 3.06 5.99
C ASP A 37 7.85 2.82 4.55
N PHE A 38 6.64 2.32 4.35
CA PHE A 38 6.14 2.05 3.00
C PHE A 38 5.72 3.32 2.25
N LEU A 39 5.57 4.43 2.95
CA LEU A 39 5.17 5.72 2.36
C LEU A 39 6.40 6.51 1.92
N ARG A 40 7.20 5.92 1.02
CA ARG A 40 8.44 6.53 0.55
C ARG A 40 8.25 7.14 -0.82
N PRO A 41 8.20 8.48 -0.93
CA PRO A 41 8.12 9.12 -2.23
C PRO A 41 9.45 9.05 -2.96
N VAL A 42 9.40 9.12 -4.28
CA VAL A 42 10.59 9.24 -5.11
C VAL A 42 11.12 10.66 -4.95
N LYS A 43 12.42 10.80 -4.74
CA LYS A 43 13.06 12.12 -4.69
C LYS A 43 13.63 12.45 -6.05
N SER A 44 13.39 13.69 -6.51
CA SER A 44 14.00 14.19 -7.72
C SER A 44 15.49 14.49 -7.48
N SER A 45 16.23 14.75 -8.55
CA SER A 45 17.64 15.16 -8.46
C SER A 45 17.84 16.43 -7.62
N LYS A 46 16.79 17.26 -7.51
CA LYS A 46 16.78 18.48 -6.69
C LYS A 46 16.38 18.23 -5.25
N GLY A 47 16.08 17.00 -4.87
CA GLY A 47 15.64 16.64 -3.52
C GLY A 47 14.17 16.83 -3.25
N ASP A 48 13.37 17.22 -4.24
CA ASP A 48 11.94 17.38 -4.10
C ASP A 48 11.25 16.00 -3.98
N ARG A 49 10.27 15.92 -3.09
CA ARG A 49 9.48 14.71 -2.93
C ARG A 49 8.45 14.60 -4.04
N ARG A 50 8.38 13.40 -4.63
CA ARG A 50 7.39 13.09 -5.68
C ARG A 50 6.63 11.86 -5.27
N PHE A 51 5.33 12.03 -5.06
CA PHE A 51 4.44 10.97 -4.62
C PHE A 51 3.80 10.31 -5.84
N THR A 52 3.88 8.99 -5.90
CA THR A 52 3.20 8.19 -6.93
C THR A 52 1.72 8.02 -6.54
N PRO A 53 0.85 7.64 -7.49
CA PRO A 53 -0.52 7.25 -7.14
C PRO A 53 -0.59 6.18 -6.06
N ASP A 54 0.34 5.21 -6.06
CA ASP A 54 0.40 4.18 -5.02
C ASP A 54 0.69 4.78 -3.65
N ASN A 55 1.63 5.73 -3.56
CA ASN A 55 1.88 6.44 -2.31
C ASN A 55 0.63 7.16 -1.81
N ILE A 56 -0.13 7.77 -2.71
CA ILE A 56 -1.36 8.49 -2.35
C ILE A 56 -2.42 7.52 -1.85
N ARG A 57 -2.57 6.35 -2.45
CA ARG A 57 -3.49 5.31 -1.95
C ARG A 57 -3.09 4.83 -0.57
N GLN A 58 -1.78 4.65 -0.34
CA GLN A 58 -1.25 4.28 0.98
C GLN A 58 -1.54 5.37 2.01
N PHE A 59 -1.35 6.63 1.64
CA PHE A 59 -1.67 7.77 2.49
C PHE A 59 -3.17 7.81 2.82
N GLU A 60 -4.01 7.50 1.86
CA GLU A 60 -5.47 7.44 2.05
C GLU A 60 -5.84 6.40 3.11
N ILE A 61 -5.21 5.24 3.09
CA ILE A 61 -5.44 4.18 4.09
C ILE A 61 -5.07 4.70 5.48
N ILE A 62 -3.92 5.34 5.62
CA ILE A 62 -3.48 5.92 6.90
C ILE A 62 -4.46 6.99 7.36
N TYR A 63 -4.86 7.89 6.46
CA TYR A 63 -5.82 8.94 6.75
C TYR A 63 -7.13 8.36 7.28
N HIS A 64 -7.65 7.34 6.63
CA HIS A 64 -8.88 6.67 7.03
C HIS A 64 -8.76 6.08 8.44
N LEU A 65 -7.67 5.39 8.73
CA LEU A 65 -7.45 4.78 10.05
C LEU A 65 -7.32 5.84 11.15
N VAL A 66 -6.50 6.85 10.92
CA VAL A 66 -6.18 7.83 11.97
C VAL A 66 -7.29 8.88 12.12
N LYS A 67 -7.75 9.47 11.02
CA LYS A 67 -8.70 10.58 11.06
C LYS A 67 -10.16 10.15 11.12
N GLU A 68 -10.51 9.07 10.47
CA GLU A 68 -11.91 8.63 10.40
C GLU A 68 -12.23 7.55 11.44
N GLN A 69 -11.31 6.62 11.68
CA GLN A 69 -11.54 5.54 12.64
C GLN A 69 -10.91 5.77 14.01
N GLY A 70 -10.15 6.85 14.17
CA GLY A 70 -9.60 7.22 15.47
C GLY A 70 -8.41 6.42 15.96
N TYR A 71 -7.73 5.70 15.07
CA TYR A 71 -6.50 4.98 15.45
C TYR A 71 -5.41 5.98 15.84
N THR A 72 -4.57 5.60 16.81
CA THR A 72 -3.30 6.27 17.03
C THR A 72 -2.33 5.92 15.90
N LEU A 73 -1.27 6.69 15.73
CA LEU A 73 -0.25 6.35 14.73
C LEU A 73 0.37 4.98 15.02
N ALA A 74 0.67 4.68 16.29
CA ALA A 74 1.20 3.37 16.68
C ALA A 74 0.21 2.25 16.37
N GLY A 75 -1.07 2.47 16.64
CA GLY A 75 -2.14 1.51 16.33
C GLY A 75 -2.30 1.30 14.83
N ALA A 76 -2.24 2.37 14.04
CA ALA A 76 -2.31 2.29 12.58
C ALA A 76 -1.12 1.50 12.01
N LYS A 77 0.09 1.75 12.50
CA LYS A 77 1.28 0.99 12.09
C LYS A 77 1.12 -0.50 12.37
N ARG A 78 0.65 -0.84 13.56
CA ARG A 78 0.43 -2.23 13.98
C ARG A 78 -0.62 -2.90 13.10
N TYR A 79 -1.74 -2.22 12.88
CA TYR A 79 -2.82 -2.73 12.03
C TYR A 79 -2.32 -3.03 10.62
N LEU A 80 -1.60 -2.09 10.00
CA LEU A 80 -1.10 -2.25 8.64
C LEU A 80 -0.05 -3.35 8.54
N LYS A 81 0.81 -3.48 9.54
CA LYS A 81 1.80 -4.55 9.59
C LYS A 81 1.13 -5.92 9.68
N GLU A 82 0.10 -6.05 10.51
CA GLU A 82 -0.66 -7.29 10.68
C GLU A 82 -1.41 -7.66 9.40
N GLU A 83 -2.04 -6.67 8.76
CA GLU A 83 -2.75 -6.90 7.50
C GLU A 83 -1.80 -7.31 6.37
N LYS A 84 -0.65 -6.68 6.27
CA LYS A 84 0.39 -7.05 5.30
C LYS A 84 0.85 -8.48 5.51
N GLU A 85 1.06 -8.88 6.75
CA GLU A 85 1.46 -10.24 7.10
C GLU A 85 0.39 -11.27 6.74
N LYS A 86 -0.88 -10.95 7.00
CA LYS A 86 -2.00 -11.82 6.60
C LYS A 86 -2.06 -12.03 5.10
N ILE A 87 -1.86 -10.95 4.33
CA ILE A 87 -1.85 -11.02 2.86
C ILE A 87 -0.69 -11.90 2.39
N ARG A 88 0.50 -11.71 2.96
CA ARG A 88 1.68 -12.51 2.63
C ARG A 88 1.43 -13.99 2.89
N GLN A 89 0.85 -14.33 4.06
CA GLN A 89 0.52 -15.70 4.42
C GLN A 89 -0.47 -16.33 3.44
N LYS A 90 -1.49 -15.56 3.03
CA LYS A 90 -2.45 -16.04 2.02
C LYS A 90 -1.78 -16.32 0.68
N GLN A 91 -0.90 -15.43 0.25
CA GLN A 91 -0.16 -15.59 -1.00
C GLN A 91 0.74 -16.83 -0.97
N ASP A 92 1.43 -17.06 0.15
CA ASP A 92 2.28 -18.23 0.33
C ASP A 92 1.46 -19.52 0.31
N ALA A 93 0.30 -19.51 0.97
CA ALA A 93 -0.61 -20.66 0.95
C ALA A 93 -1.11 -20.96 -0.46
N LEU A 94 -1.45 -19.93 -1.24
CA LEU A 94 -1.88 -20.09 -2.63
C LEU A 94 -0.78 -20.67 -3.50
N LYS A 95 0.46 -20.24 -3.32
CA LYS A 95 1.61 -20.81 -4.03
C LYS A 95 1.78 -22.28 -3.72
N THR A 96 1.67 -22.65 -2.45
CA THR A 96 1.76 -24.04 -2.02
C THR A 96 0.67 -24.90 -2.66
N LEU A 97 -0.58 -24.40 -2.64
CA LEU A 97 -1.70 -25.09 -3.25
C LEU A 97 -1.52 -25.28 -4.76
N ARG A 98 -0.98 -24.28 -5.45
CA ARG A 98 -0.70 -24.38 -6.89
C ARG A 98 0.36 -25.43 -7.19
N ARG A 99 1.41 -25.50 -6.35
CA ARG A 99 2.46 -26.52 -6.48
C ARG A 99 1.90 -27.92 -6.27
N LEU A 100 1.07 -28.11 -5.26
CA LEU A 100 0.41 -29.38 -4.98
C LEU A 100 -0.50 -29.79 -6.15
N ARG A 101 -1.27 -28.85 -6.67
CA ARG A 101 -2.13 -29.10 -7.82
C ARG A 101 -1.33 -29.57 -9.03
N GLY A 102 -0.23 -28.87 -9.34
CA GLY A 102 0.65 -29.25 -10.43
C GLY A 102 1.25 -30.63 -10.25
N PHE A 103 1.71 -30.94 -9.04
CA PHE A 103 2.25 -32.24 -8.70
C PHE A 103 1.22 -33.36 -8.91
N LEU A 104 -0.01 -33.17 -8.44
CA LEU A 104 -1.09 -34.14 -8.59
C LEU A 104 -1.49 -34.32 -10.05
N GLU A 105 -1.51 -33.25 -10.83
CA GLU A 105 -1.77 -33.32 -12.28
C GLU A 105 -0.70 -34.13 -13.00
N ASP A 106 0.57 -33.93 -12.66
CA ASP A 106 1.69 -34.65 -13.22
C ASP A 106 1.60 -36.15 -12.88
N LEU A 107 1.26 -36.48 -11.64
CA LEU A 107 1.04 -37.86 -11.22
C LEU A 107 -0.09 -38.51 -12.00
N LYS A 108 -1.18 -37.80 -12.21
CA LYS A 108 -2.33 -38.27 -12.97
C LYS A 108 -1.93 -38.60 -14.41
N ILE A 109 -1.17 -37.72 -15.04
CA ILE A 109 -0.67 -37.92 -16.40
C ILE A 109 0.20 -39.19 -16.44
N THR A 110 1.06 -39.36 -15.46
CA THR A 110 1.95 -40.51 -15.37
C THR A 110 1.17 -41.82 -15.21
N VAL A 111 0.11 -41.83 -14.39
CA VAL A 111 -0.74 -43.00 -14.18
C VAL A 111 -1.60 -43.29 -15.40
N ASP A 112 -2.16 -42.28 -16.04
CA ASP A 112 -3.02 -42.42 -17.22
C ASP A 112 -2.23 -42.71 -18.50
N GLY A 113 -0.96 -42.34 -18.50
CA GLY A 113 -0.10 -42.53 -19.65
C GLY A 113 0.56 -43.88 -19.67
#